data_55544fda9cc626cf85221dd51dc7edad
#
_entry.id   55544fda9cc626cf85221dd51dc7edad
#
_cell.length_a   1.000
_cell.length_b   1.000
_cell.length_c   1.000
_cell.angle_alpha   90.00
_cell.angle_beta   90.00
_cell.angle_gamma   90.00
#
_symmetry.space_group_name_H-M   'P 1'
#
loop_
_entity.id
_entity.type
_entity.pdbx_description
1 polymer ?
#
loop_
_entity_poly.entity_id
_entity_poly.type
_entity_poly.pdbx_seq_one_letter_code
_entity_poly.pdbx_strand_id
1 'polypeptide(L)'
;MQTETMVYTHDAVFFCDTLTYSTPYISNNPRNHDSLAFVTDGTLRYEKQGKTIQIKQGQIAYIAKGSIDKSSTYGCDAVSYIAVNFNFDASPASSRQNLPFGTVCSSKNAYRYEKLFREAVNEYSLGLPGSRTICNGILYQIIGQLYNDLVFDEITHKTANKIEIALDYLNRNYSHSDLKISEVAKMTGMSEKHFRRVFYDVYKKKPHEFLKDIRLNNAEQLLLNTSKPVSDIAIRCGFSDVYSFSHCFKRNFGVSPKAYRKM
;
A
#
# COMPACT_ATOMS: atom_id res chain seq x y z
N MET A 1 -11.81 -7.16 13.92
CA MET A 1 -11.24 -7.66 12.65
C MET A 1 -11.74 -6.74 11.55
N GLN A 2 -10.92 -5.76 11.12
CA GLN A 2 -11.17 -5.17 9.81
C GLN A 2 -10.72 -6.23 8.81
N THR A 3 -11.65 -6.79 8.07
CA THR A 3 -11.35 -7.60 6.89
C THR A 3 -10.55 -6.72 5.96
N GLU A 4 -9.27 -7.05 5.76
CA GLU A 4 -8.50 -6.47 4.67
C GLU A 4 -9.32 -6.69 3.40
N THR A 5 -9.73 -5.60 2.76
CA THR A 5 -10.43 -5.67 1.48
C THR A 5 -9.38 -6.09 0.47
N MET A 6 -9.33 -7.37 0.14
CA MET A 6 -8.50 -7.83 -0.96
C MET A 6 -9.04 -7.22 -2.25
N VAL A 7 -8.20 -6.46 -2.91
CA VAL A 7 -8.47 -5.83 -4.21
C VAL A 7 -7.87 -6.74 -5.28
N TYR A 8 -8.70 -7.25 -6.17
CA TYR A 8 -8.24 -8.00 -7.34
C TYR A 8 -8.34 -7.11 -8.56
N THR A 9 -7.23 -6.87 -9.23
CA THR A 9 -7.19 -6.13 -10.49
C THR A 9 -6.89 -7.10 -11.64
N HIS A 10 -7.53 -6.87 -12.78
CA HIS A 10 -7.29 -7.62 -14.01
C HIS A 10 -7.35 -6.68 -15.22
N ASP A 11 -6.91 -7.18 -16.36
CA ASP A 11 -6.90 -6.46 -17.64
C ASP A 11 -6.20 -5.10 -17.58
N ALA A 12 -5.07 -5.01 -16.85
CA ALA A 12 -4.28 -3.80 -16.77
C ALA A 12 -3.64 -3.47 -18.13
N VAL A 13 -3.93 -2.29 -18.65
CA VAL A 13 -3.36 -1.73 -19.88
C VAL A 13 -2.61 -0.47 -19.56
N PHE A 14 -1.29 -0.48 -19.68
CA PHE A 14 -0.43 0.68 -19.48
C PHE A 14 -0.14 1.39 -20.79
N PHE A 15 -0.16 2.72 -20.78
CA PHE A 15 0.14 3.56 -21.95
C PHE A 15 0.67 4.93 -21.55
N CYS A 16 1.39 5.56 -22.45
CA CYS A 16 1.74 6.98 -22.36
C CYS A 16 0.87 7.76 -23.33
N ASP A 17 0.46 8.97 -22.93
CA ASP A 17 -0.30 9.86 -23.79
C ASP A 17 0.05 11.33 -23.51
N THR A 18 -0.28 12.19 -24.47
CA THR A 18 -0.10 13.63 -24.38
C THR A 18 -1.35 14.31 -24.90
N LEU A 19 -2.01 15.09 -24.03
CA LEU A 19 -3.10 15.97 -24.43
C LEU A 19 -2.53 17.33 -24.81
N THR A 20 -3.08 17.91 -25.86
CA THR A 20 -2.79 19.29 -26.27
C THR A 20 -4.03 20.15 -26.10
N TYR A 21 -3.88 21.46 -26.17
CA TYR A 21 -5.02 22.37 -26.12
C TYR A 21 -6.06 22.09 -27.22
N SER A 22 -5.61 21.65 -28.38
CA SER A 22 -6.47 21.31 -29.53
C SER A 22 -7.07 19.91 -29.49
N THR A 23 -6.57 19.01 -28.63
CA THR A 23 -7.02 17.62 -28.52
C THR A 23 -7.41 17.24 -27.09
N PRO A 24 -8.46 17.86 -26.51
CA PRO A 24 -8.94 17.46 -25.20
C PRO A 24 -9.56 16.07 -25.26
N TYR A 25 -9.41 15.31 -24.17
CA TYR A 25 -10.15 14.06 -24.00
C TYR A 25 -11.55 14.36 -23.47
N ILE A 26 -12.57 13.84 -24.14
CA ILE A 26 -13.98 13.97 -23.72
C ILE A 26 -14.60 12.58 -23.72
N SER A 27 -15.03 12.13 -22.54
CA SER A 27 -15.83 10.91 -22.43
C SER A 27 -17.31 11.26 -22.58
N ASN A 28 -17.93 10.75 -23.64
CA ASN A 28 -19.38 10.91 -23.86
C ASN A 28 -20.21 9.78 -23.21
N ASN A 29 -19.56 8.68 -22.84
CA ASN A 29 -20.17 7.52 -22.18
C ASN A 29 -19.47 7.26 -20.83
N PRO A 30 -20.17 6.64 -19.88
CA PRO A 30 -19.56 6.19 -18.64
C PRO A 30 -18.36 5.25 -18.93
N ARG A 31 -17.23 5.48 -18.26
CA ARG A 31 -16.06 4.61 -18.38
C ARG A 31 -16.38 3.18 -17.95
N ASN A 32 -15.90 2.21 -18.69
CA ASN A 32 -16.07 0.78 -18.38
C ASN A 32 -14.95 0.19 -17.51
N HIS A 33 -13.97 1.00 -17.12
CA HIS A 33 -12.80 0.63 -16.33
C HIS A 33 -12.40 1.75 -15.37
N ASP A 34 -11.60 1.40 -14.37
CA ASP A 34 -10.90 2.35 -13.52
C ASP A 34 -9.61 2.80 -14.20
N SER A 35 -9.14 4.00 -13.85
CA SER A 35 -7.87 4.53 -14.37
C SER A 35 -7.07 5.21 -13.28
N LEU A 36 -5.74 4.99 -13.33
CA LEU A 36 -4.75 5.82 -12.64
C LEU A 36 -3.87 6.49 -13.69
N ALA A 37 -3.70 7.80 -13.60
CA ALA A 37 -2.85 8.56 -14.51
C ALA A 37 -1.85 9.41 -13.72
N PHE A 38 -0.57 9.14 -13.91
CA PHE A 38 0.54 9.91 -13.34
C PHE A 38 0.94 11.03 -14.31
N VAL A 39 0.83 12.28 -13.91
CA VAL A 39 1.20 13.43 -14.73
C VAL A 39 2.71 13.60 -14.72
N THR A 40 3.35 13.42 -15.88
CA THR A 40 4.81 13.49 -16.05
C THR A 40 5.27 14.90 -16.40
N ASP A 41 4.42 15.69 -17.06
CA ASP A 41 4.72 17.07 -17.41
C ASP A 41 3.43 17.89 -17.57
N GLY A 42 3.50 19.18 -17.24
CA GLY A 42 2.38 20.11 -17.36
C GLY A 42 1.35 20.01 -16.22
N THR A 43 0.15 20.51 -16.50
CA THR A 43 -1.00 20.45 -15.56
C THR A 43 -2.24 20.00 -16.32
N LEU A 44 -2.84 18.92 -15.85
CA LEU A 44 -4.08 18.36 -16.36
C LEU A 44 -5.27 19.07 -15.70
N ARG A 45 -6.16 19.61 -16.51
CA ARG A 45 -7.49 20.07 -16.10
C ARG A 45 -8.47 18.90 -16.25
N TYR A 46 -9.05 18.50 -15.15
CA TYR A 46 -10.03 17.42 -15.09
C TYR A 46 -11.38 17.96 -14.66
N GLU A 47 -12.41 17.71 -15.45
CA GLU A 47 -13.78 18.15 -15.21
C GLU A 47 -14.70 16.96 -14.99
N LYS A 48 -15.37 16.95 -13.84
CA LYS A 48 -16.35 15.92 -13.46
C LYS A 48 -17.54 16.57 -12.76
N GLN A 49 -18.74 16.29 -13.22
CA GLN A 49 -19.98 16.79 -12.62
C GLN A 49 -19.97 18.32 -12.38
N GLY A 50 -19.45 19.10 -13.33
CA GLY A 50 -19.38 20.55 -13.26
C GLY A 50 -18.27 21.11 -12.35
N LYS A 51 -17.48 20.24 -11.70
CA LYS A 51 -16.30 20.64 -10.91
C LYS A 51 -15.03 20.49 -11.73
N THR A 52 -14.19 21.51 -11.69
CA THR A 52 -12.86 21.50 -12.30
C THR A 52 -11.81 21.22 -11.24
N ILE A 53 -10.93 20.28 -11.51
CA ILE A 53 -9.82 19.87 -10.66
C ILE A 53 -8.53 19.98 -11.46
N GLN A 54 -7.49 20.54 -10.87
CA GLN A 54 -6.16 20.62 -11.47
C GLN A 54 -5.29 19.51 -10.90
N ILE A 55 -4.63 18.77 -11.78
CA ILE A 55 -3.71 17.68 -11.44
C ILE A 55 -2.35 18.07 -12.01
N LYS A 56 -1.40 18.34 -11.14
CA LYS A 56 -0.08 18.86 -11.48
C LYS A 56 0.92 17.74 -11.74
N GLN A 57 2.02 18.09 -12.38
CA GLN A 57 3.18 17.19 -12.50
C GLN A 57 3.52 16.53 -11.15
N GLY A 58 3.77 15.23 -11.17
CA GLY A 58 4.07 14.40 -10.00
C GLY A 58 2.84 13.95 -9.21
N GLN A 59 1.62 14.35 -9.59
CA GLN A 59 0.37 13.88 -8.99
C GLN A 59 -0.25 12.75 -9.82
N ILE A 60 -1.09 11.96 -9.16
CA ILE A 60 -1.85 10.87 -9.78
C ILE A 60 -3.33 11.24 -9.80
N ALA A 61 -3.98 11.11 -10.95
CA ALA A 61 -5.42 11.15 -11.08
C ALA A 61 -5.98 9.74 -10.89
N TYR A 62 -6.98 9.57 -10.01
CA TYR A 62 -7.83 8.39 -9.98
C TYR A 62 -9.18 8.71 -10.62
N ILE A 63 -9.52 7.97 -11.66
CA ILE A 63 -10.75 8.12 -12.42
C ILE A 63 -11.51 6.81 -12.30
N ALA A 64 -12.60 6.84 -11.54
CA ALA A 64 -13.39 5.66 -11.25
C ALA A 64 -14.22 5.20 -12.47
N LYS A 65 -14.42 3.89 -12.60
CA LYS A 65 -15.41 3.29 -13.49
C LYS A 65 -16.77 3.96 -13.33
N GLY A 66 -17.49 4.14 -14.42
CA GLY A 66 -18.77 4.84 -14.45
C GLY A 66 -18.68 6.36 -14.52
N SER A 67 -17.46 6.95 -14.48
CA SER A 67 -17.28 8.39 -14.63
C SER A 67 -17.56 8.84 -16.06
N ILE A 68 -18.18 10.03 -16.18
CA ILE A 68 -18.26 10.84 -17.40
C ILE A 68 -17.43 12.08 -17.10
N ASP A 69 -16.37 12.29 -17.86
CA ASP A 69 -15.36 13.30 -17.55
C ASP A 69 -14.74 13.93 -18.81
N LYS A 70 -14.12 15.09 -18.60
CA LYS A 70 -13.31 15.77 -19.62
C LYS A 70 -11.92 16.02 -19.04
N SER A 71 -10.93 15.88 -19.88
CA SER A 71 -9.54 16.21 -19.56
C SER A 71 -8.94 17.11 -20.63
N SER A 72 -8.24 18.15 -20.22
CA SER A 72 -7.57 19.10 -21.09
C SER A 72 -6.32 19.68 -20.44
N THR A 73 -5.56 20.48 -21.14
CA THR A 73 -4.43 21.23 -20.58
C THR A 73 -4.91 22.41 -19.73
N TYR A 74 -4.09 22.82 -18.76
CA TYR A 74 -4.34 24.01 -17.95
C TYR A 74 -3.07 24.86 -17.83
N GLY A 75 -3.10 26.05 -18.43
CA GLY A 75 -1.97 26.99 -18.40
C GLY A 75 -0.70 26.50 -19.11
N CYS A 76 -0.82 25.49 -20.00
CA CYS A 76 0.26 24.97 -20.80
C CYS A 76 -0.27 24.46 -22.15
N ASP A 77 0.60 24.34 -23.15
CA ASP A 77 0.23 23.90 -24.49
C ASP A 77 -0.04 22.38 -24.54
N ALA A 78 0.64 21.64 -23.70
CA ALA A 78 0.51 20.18 -23.61
C ALA A 78 0.62 19.70 -22.16
N VAL A 79 0.04 18.53 -21.90
CA VAL A 79 0.23 17.75 -20.66
C VAL A 79 0.52 16.33 -21.03
N SER A 80 1.60 15.78 -20.47
CA SER A 80 2.01 14.39 -20.66
C SER A 80 1.74 13.57 -19.40
N TYR A 81 1.28 12.34 -19.60
CA TYR A 81 0.99 11.43 -18.50
C TYR A 81 1.24 9.97 -18.88
N ILE A 82 1.44 9.15 -17.89
CA ILE A 82 1.45 7.69 -18.00
C ILE A 82 0.21 7.18 -17.29
N ALA A 83 -0.60 6.39 -17.97
CA ALA A 83 -1.83 5.88 -17.40
C ALA A 83 -1.91 4.35 -17.43
N VAL A 84 -2.70 3.82 -16.52
CA VAL A 84 -3.15 2.45 -16.52
C VAL A 84 -4.67 2.40 -16.42
N ASN A 85 -5.28 1.67 -17.36
CA ASN A 85 -6.68 1.29 -17.30
C ASN A 85 -6.77 -0.14 -16.79
N PHE A 86 -7.67 -0.42 -15.85
CA PHE A 86 -7.81 -1.74 -15.24
C PHE A 86 -9.24 -1.99 -14.78
N ASN A 87 -9.61 -3.24 -14.66
CA ASN A 87 -10.81 -3.65 -13.96
C ASN A 87 -10.45 -4.03 -12.52
N PHE A 88 -11.38 -3.78 -11.62
CA PHE A 88 -11.20 -4.00 -10.21
C PHE A 88 -12.45 -4.68 -9.65
N ASP A 89 -12.24 -5.82 -9.01
CA ASP A 89 -13.29 -6.56 -8.33
C ASP A 89 -13.13 -6.38 -6.82
N ALA A 90 -14.14 -5.77 -6.20
CA ALA A 90 -14.22 -5.73 -4.75
C ALA A 90 -14.57 -7.13 -4.22
N SER A 91 -13.92 -7.55 -3.13
CA SER A 91 -14.34 -8.74 -2.41
C SER A 91 -15.85 -8.67 -2.09
N PRO A 92 -16.60 -9.80 -2.18
CA PRO A 92 -18.05 -9.84 -1.89
C PRO A 92 -18.44 -9.28 -0.51
N ALA A 93 -17.49 -9.20 0.42
CA ALA A 93 -17.68 -8.63 1.75
C ALA A 93 -17.62 -7.08 1.78
N SER A 94 -17.20 -6.41 0.70
CA SER A 94 -17.11 -4.96 0.65
C SER A 94 -18.24 -4.40 -0.21
N SER A 95 -19.08 -3.55 0.37
CA SER A 95 -20.09 -2.77 -0.34
C SER A 95 -19.50 -1.62 -1.18
N ARG A 96 -18.18 -1.51 -1.27
CA ARG A 96 -17.50 -0.43 -1.99
C ARG A 96 -17.30 -0.80 -3.45
N GLN A 97 -17.93 -0.05 -4.32
CA GLN A 97 -17.81 -0.19 -5.77
C GLN A 97 -16.59 0.52 -6.35
N ASN A 98 -15.86 1.33 -5.56
CA ASN A 98 -14.71 2.15 -5.99
C ASN A 98 -13.56 2.06 -4.99
N LEU A 99 -12.34 2.25 -5.49
CA LEU A 99 -11.17 2.45 -4.63
C LEU A 99 -11.36 3.71 -3.75
N PRO A 100 -10.85 3.74 -2.51
CA PRO A 100 -11.07 4.84 -1.57
C PRO A 100 -10.24 6.09 -1.88
N PHE A 101 -9.72 6.22 -3.09
CA PHE A 101 -8.92 7.34 -3.51
C PHE A 101 -9.78 8.55 -3.87
N GLY A 102 -9.30 9.75 -3.52
CA GLY A 102 -9.81 10.98 -4.12
C GLY A 102 -9.42 11.07 -5.58
N THR A 103 -10.06 11.98 -6.32
CA THR A 103 -9.74 12.22 -7.75
C THR A 103 -8.26 12.62 -7.94
N VAL A 104 -7.64 13.27 -6.96
CA VAL A 104 -6.22 13.59 -6.96
C VAL A 104 -5.56 12.91 -5.79
N CYS A 105 -4.56 12.09 -6.10
CA CYS A 105 -3.68 11.47 -5.13
C CYS A 105 -2.34 12.23 -5.16
N SER A 106 -2.06 12.98 -4.12
CA SER A 106 -0.77 13.65 -3.97
C SER A 106 0.20 12.72 -3.28
N SER A 107 1.32 12.42 -3.92
CA SER A 107 2.37 11.62 -3.32
C SER A 107 3.51 12.50 -2.83
N LYS A 108 4.05 12.17 -1.68
CA LYS A 108 5.28 12.75 -1.13
C LYS A 108 6.53 12.30 -1.88
N ASN A 109 6.42 11.22 -2.63
CA ASN A 109 7.51 10.62 -3.38
C ASN A 109 7.09 10.40 -4.84
N ALA A 110 6.87 11.50 -5.58
CA ALA A 110 6.50 11.46 -6.99
C ALA A 110 7.48 10.61 -7.83
N TYR A 111 8.78 10.67 -7.52
CA TYR A 111 9.80 9.88 -8.22
C TYR A 111 9.58 8.38 -8.12
N ARG A 112 9.14 7.88 -6.95
CA ARG A 112 8.87 6.45 -6.77
C ARG A 112 7.72 5.98 -7.65
N TYR A 113 6.64 6.78 -7.74
CA TYR A 113 5.52 6.46 -8.62
C TYR A 113 5.90 6.57 -10.09
N GLU A 114 6.62 7.61 -10.48
CA GLU A 114 7.10 7.78 -11.85
C GLU A 114 7.90 6.55 -12.29
N LYS A 115 8.81 6.06 -11.45
CA LYS A 115 9.59 4.87 -11.72
C LYS A 115 8.69 3.65 -11.97
N LEU A 116 7.70 3.39 -11.12
CA LEU A 116 6.79 2.27 -11.27
C LEU A 116 5.94 2.37 -12.53
N PHE A 117 5.40 3.55 -12.84
CA PHE A 117 4.62 3.75 -14.06
C PHE A 117 5.48 3.56 -15.32
N ARG A 118 6.71 4.07 -15.35
CA ARG A 118 7.62 3.88 -16.48
C ARG A 118 8.05 2.42 -16.64
N GLU A 119 8.34 1.73 -15.55
CA GLU A 119 8.68 0.30 -15.55
C GLU A 119 7.51 -0.52 -16.13
N ALA A 120 6.28 -0.24 -15.70
CA ALA A 120 5.10 -0.94 -16.20
C ALA A 120 4.86 -0.71 -17.71
N VAL A 121 5.03 0.53 -18.21
CA VAL A 121 4.90 0.81 -19.65
C VAL A 121 5.97 0.08 -20.45
N ASN A 122 7.22 0.10 -19.99
CA ASN A 122 8.32 -0.61 -20.65
C ASN A 122 8.02 -2.10 -20.71
N GLU A 123 7.63 -2.71 -19.59
CA GLU A 123 7.29 -4.13 -19.52
C GLU A 123 6.10 -4.49 -20.42
N TYR A 124 5.05 -3.65 -20.39
CA TYR A 124 3.87 -3.85 -21.24
C TYR A 124 4.23 -3.83 -22.72
N SER A 125 5.15 -2.93 -23.12
CA SER A 125 5.61 -2.77 -24.49
C SER A 125 6.44 -3.97 -25.01
N LEU A 126 7.07 -4.75 -24.12
CA LEU A 126 7.82 -5.95 -24.49
C LEU A 126 6.91 -7.05 -25.04
N GLY A 127 5.65 -7.12 -24.59
CA GLY A 127 4.67 -8.09 -25.07
C GLY A 127 5.04 -9.56 -24.83
N LEU A 128 5.95 -9.84 -23.89
CA LEU A 128 6.36 -11.21 -23.55
C LEU A 128 5.23 -11.94 -22.80
N PRO A 129 5.20 -13.28 -22.81
CA PRO A 129 4.15 -14.06 -22.12
C PRO A 129 3.96 -13.71 -20.63
N GLY A 130 5.03 -13.30 -19.93
CA GLY A 130 4.99 -12.89 -18.51
C GLY A 130 4.66 -11.41 -18.27
N SER A 131 4.75 -10.56 -19.30
CA SER A 131 4.65 -9.09 -19.16
C SER A 131 3.34 -8.64 -18.49
N ARG A 132 2.21 -9.24 -18.83
CA ARG A 132 0.93 -8.91 -18.21
C ARG A 132 0.92 -9.21 -16.70
N THR A 133 1.51 -10.32 -16.27
CA THR A 133 1.61 -10.69 -14.85
C THR A 133 2.49 -9.71 -14.10
N ILE A 134 3.63 -9.31 -14.69
CA ILE A 134 4.54 -8.31 -14.10
C ILE A 134 3.83 -6.95 -14.00
N CYS A 135 3.14 -6.50 -15.05
CA CYS A 135 2.37 -5.25 -15.05
C CYS A 135 1.28 -5.23 -13.97
N ASN A 136 0.55 -6.34 -13.77
CA ASN A 136 -0.41 -6.46 -12.68
C ASN A 136 0.28 -6.37 -11.32
N GLY A 137 1.44 -7.01 -11.14
CA GLY A 137 2.25 -6.89 -9.91
C GLY A 137 2.65 -5.44 -9.61
N ILE A 138 3.08 -4.69 -10.62
CA ILE A 138 3.43 -3.26 -10.50
C ILE A 138 2.17 -2.43 -10.16
N LEU A 139 1.02 -2.72 -10.78
CA LEU A 139 -0.24 -2.06 -10.44
C LEU A 139 -0.63 -2.28 -8.98
N TYR A 140 -0.50 -3.51 -8.46
CA TYR A 140 -0.72 -3.79 -7.04
C TYR A 140 0.23 -3.00 -6.13
N GLN A 141 1.50 -2.83 -6.52
CA GLN A 141 2.44 -2.00 -5.77
C GLN A 141 2.01 -0.53 -5.77
N ILE A 142 1.57 0.02 -6.90
CA ILE A 142 1.07 1.41 -7.01
C ILE A 142 -0.14 1.60 -6.09
N ILE A 143 -1.13 0.71 -6.18
CA ILE A 143 -2.35 0.77 -5.37
C ILE A 143 -2.02 0.67 -3.87
N GLY A 144 -1.20 -0.31 -3.47
CA GLY A 144 -0.79 -0.49 -2.08
C GLY A 144 -0.07 0.73 -1.51
N GLN A 145 0.77 1.38 -2.31
CA GLN A 145 1.45 2.61 -1.90
C GLN A 145 0.48 3.78 -1.76
N LEU A 146 -0.48 3.93 -2.67
CA LEU A 146 -1.53 4.94 -2.56
C LEU A 146 -2.38 4.75 -1.30
N TYR A 147 -2.70 3.51 -0.91
CA TYR A 147 -3.35 3.23 0.37
C TYR A 147 -2.49 3.67 1.57
N ASN A 148 -1.20 3.36 1.53
CA ASN A 148 -0.28 3.79 2.58
C ASN A 148 -0.20 5.32 2.66
N ASP A 149 -0.09 6.01 1.51
CA ASP A 149 -0.03 7.47 1.46
C ASP A 149 -1.30 8.10 2.04
N LEU A 150 -2.50 7.54 1.78
CA LEU A 150 -3.76 8.01 2.40
C LEU A 150 -3.74 7.91 3.92
N VAL A 151 -3.26 6.78 4.46
CA VAL A 151 -3.17 6.60 5.91
C VAL A 151 -2.16 7.58 6.52
N PHE A 152 -1.06 7.86 5.82
CA PHE A 152 -0.02 8.77 6.27
C PHE A 152 -0.40 10.26 6.09
N ASP A 153 -1.30 10.62 5.16
CA ASP A 153 -1.77 12.00 4.99
C ASP A 153 -2.68 12.46 6.13
N GLU A 154 -3.37 11.53 6.81
CA GLU A 154 -4.11 11.84 8.04
C GLU A 154 -3.18 12.15 9.24
N ILE A 155 -1.88 11.84 9.10
CA ILE A 155 -0.87 12.02 10.13
C ILE A 155 0.17 13.02 9.62
N THR A 156 0.44 14.09 10.40
CA THR A 156 1.44 15.08 10.00
C THR A 156 2.76 14.42 9.58
N HIS A 157 3.39 14.90 8.51
CA HIS A 157 4.65 14.38 7.92
C HIS A 157 5.73 14.01 8.94
N LYS A 158 5.88 14.86 9.99
CA LYS A 158 6.86 14.66 11.06
C LYS A 158 6.57 13.41 11.90
N THR A 159 5.31 13.04 12.00
CA THR A 159 4.83 11.88 12.76
C THR A 159 4.97 10.59 11.95
N ALA A 160 4.72 10.64 10.64
CA ALA A 160 4.86 9.48 9.75
C ALA A 160 6.32 8.96 9.72
N ASN A 161 7.31 9.85 9.51
CA ASN A 161 8.73 9.46 9.55
C ASN A 161 9.13 8.82 10.89
N LYS A 162 8.57 9.32 11.99
CA LYS A 162 8.86 8.77 13.32
C LYS A 162 8.28 7.36 13.49
N ILE A 163 7.11 7.11 12.95
CA ILE A 163 6.50 5.78 12.98
C ILE A 163 7.27 4.79 12.10
N GLU A 164 7.78 5.22 10.95
CA GLU A 164 8.62 4.41 10.08
C GLU A 164 9.92 3.98 10.78
N ILE A 165 10.59 4.91 11.49
CA ILE A 165 11.76 4.62 12.33
C ILE A 165 11.41 3.56 13.39
N ALA A 166 10.26 3.70 14.05
CA ALA A 166 9.81 2.74 15.05
C ALA A 166 9.58 1.35 14.47
N LEU A 167 9.00 1.26 13.26
CA LEU A 167 8.78 -0.01 12.57
C LEU A 167 10.08 -0.70 12.19
N ASP A 168 11.00 0.05 11.59
CA ASP A 168 12.31 -0.48 11.23
C ASP A 168 13.03 -1.03 12.47
N TYR A 169 12.98 -0.30 13.58
CA TYR A 169 13.56 -0.75 14.83
C TYR A 169 12.88 -2.03 15.37
N LEU A 170 11.54 -2.09 15.37
CA LEU A 170 10.79 -3.27 15.79
C LEU A 170 11.12 -4.49 14.92
N ASN A 171 11.21 -4.31 13.60
CA ASN A 171 11.53 -5.39 12.66
C ASN A 171 12.97 -5.90 12.80
N ARG A 172 13.93 -5.02 13.13
CA ARG A 172 15.33 -5.44 13.32
C ARG A 172 15.60 -6.06 14.69
N ASN A 173 14.81 -5.70 15.70
CA ASN A 173 15.10 -6.06 17.08
C ASN A 173 14.02 -6.96 17.73
N TYR A 174 13.07 -7.49 16.97
CA TYR A 174 11.98 -8.32 17.52
C TYR A 174 12.47 -9.54 18.30
N SER A 175 13.66 -10.07 17.99
CA SER A 175 14.29 -11.23 18.62
C SER A 175 14.78 -10.95 20.05
N HIS A 176 14.92 -9.68 20.46
CA HIS A 176 15.29 -9.33 21.82
C HIS A 176 14.07 -9.45 22.74
N SER A 177 14.12 -10.41 23.67
CA SER A 177 12.99 -10.70 24.60
C SER A 177 12.68 -9.55 25.55
N ASP A 178 13.67 -8.72 25.87
CA ASP A 178 13.62 -7.57 26.78
C ASP A 178 13.25 -6.25 26.07
N LEU A 179 12.97 -6.26 24.75
CA LEU A 179 12.61 -5.08 23.99
C LEU A 179 11.38 -4.37 24.60
N LYS A 180 11.57 -3.11 25.02
CA LYS A 180 10.54 -2.28 25.64
C LYS A 180 9.96 -1.27 24.65
N ILE A 181 8.64 -1.17 24.60
CA ILE A 181 7.96 -0.17 23.76
C ILE A 181 8.31 1.27 24.19
N SER A 182 8.65 1.49 25.47
CA SER A 182 9.14 2.78 25.95
C SER A 182 10.45 3.23 25.29
N GLU A 183 11.34 2.29 24.95
CA GLU A 183 12.59 2.58 24.25
C GLU A 183 12.32 2.95 22.79
N VAL A 184 11.44 2.21 22.13
CA VAL A 184 10.97 2.53 20.78
C VAL A 184 10.36 3.93 20.72
N ALA A 185 9.53 4.28 21.69
CA ALA A 185 8.94 5.62 21.78
C ALA A 185 10.01 6.72 21.91
N LYS A 186 11.01 6.51 22.78
CA LYS A 186 12.13 7.46 22.95
C LYS A 186 12.90 7.72 21.66
N MET A 187 13.16 6.69 20.86
CA MET A 187 13.84 6.83 19.56
C MET A 187 13.07 7.72 18.58
N THR A 188 11.75 7.72 18.65
CA THR A 188 10.91 8.60 17.83
C THR A 188 10.82 10.03 18.37
N GLY A 189 11.41 10.32 19.54
CA GLY A 189 11.27 11.59 20.23
C GLY A 189 9.84 11.89 20.69
N MET A 190 9.04 10.86 20.92
CA MET A 190 7.67 10.95 21.45
C MET A 190 7.63 10.47 22.91
N SER A 191 6.68 11.00 23.70
CA SER A 191 6.31 10.33 24.95
C SER A 191 5.65 8.99 24.64
N GLU A 192 5.81 7.99 25.52
CA GLU A 192 5.23 6.65 25.29
C GLU A 192 3.71 6.70 25.06
N LYS A 193 3.00 7.54 25.82
CA LYS A 193 1.54 7.73 25.68
C LYS A 193 1.18 8.27 24.29
N HIS A 194 1.94 9.26 23.79
CA HIS A 194 1.73 9.84 22.46
C HIS A 194 2.06 8.83 21.37
N PHE A 195 3.18 8.13 21.49
CA PHE A 195 3.59 7.07 20.57
C PHE A 195 2.53 5.97 20.43
N ARG A 196 2.03 5.44 21.56
CA ARG A 196 0.99 4.39 21.56
C ARG A 196 -0.28 4.83 20.85
N ARG A 197 -0.72 6.09 21.05
CA ARG A 197 -1.89 6.65 20.37
C ARG A 197 -1.65 6.74 18.86
N VAL A 198 -0.57 7.39 18.44
CA VAL A 198 -0.25 7.57 17.03
C VAL A 198 -0.06 6.23 16.33
N PHE A 199 0.66 5.31 16.96
CA PHE A 199 0.85 3.97 16.42
C PHE A 199 -0.48 3.23 16.21
N TYR A 200 -1.40 3.34 17.17
CA TYR A 200 -2.73 2.77 17.07
C TYR A 200 -3.57 3.44 15.96
N ASP A 201 -3.45 4.76 15.82
CA ASP A 201 -4.17 5.51 14.76
C ASP A 201 -3.72 5.05 13.37
N VAL A 202 -2.43 4.69 13.19
CA VAL A 202 -1.85 4.19 11.93
C VAL A 202 -2.21 2.72 11.70
N TYR A 203 -1.86 1.84 12.65
CA TYR A 203 -1.90 0.38 12.44
C TYR A 203 -3.16 -0.28 12.98
N LYS A 204 -4.04 0.46 13.66
CA LYS A 204 -5.23 -0.06 14.38
C LYS A 204 -4.90 -1.21 15.34
N LYS A 205 -3.61 -1.32 15.70
CA LYS A 205 -3.06 -2.29 16.66
C LYS A 205 -2.17 -1.57 17.66
N LYS A 206 -2.12 -2.07 18.91
CA LYS A 206 -1.18 -1.54 19.90
C LYS A 206 0.25 -1.98 19.56
N PRO A 207 1.30 -1.17 19.86
CA PRO A 207 2.69 -1.52 19.51
C PRO A 207 3.15 -2.89 19.99
N HIS A 208 2.74 -3.31 21.20
CA HIS A 208 3.12 -4.61 21.73
C HIS A 208 2.41 -5.79 21.05
N GLU A 209 1.17 -5.58 20.57
CA GLU A 209 0.44 -6.56 19.77
C GLU A 209 1.11 -6.71 18.40
N PHE A 210 1.50 -5.60 17.81
CA PHE A 210 2.23 -5.59 16.54
C PHE A 210 3.59 -6.30 16.65
N LEU A 211 4.38 -6.03 17.69
CA LEU A 211 5.63 -6.75 17.96
C LEU A 211 5.40 -8.26 18.13
N LYS A 212 4.33 -8.64 18.84
CA LYS A 212 3.96 -10.05 19.00
C LYS A 212 3.63 -10.69 17.65
N ASP A 213 2.92 -10.00 16.77
CA ASP A 213 2.59 -10.51 15.45
C ASP A 213 3.86 -10.71 14.59
N ILE A 214 4.82 -9.76 14.63
CA ILE A 214 6.13 -9.93 13.98
C ILE A 214 6.82 -11.22 14.48
N ARG A 215 6.87 -11.41 15.80
CA ARG A 215 7.50 -12.59 16.41
C ARG A 215 6.83 -13.90 15.98
N LEU A 216 5.50 -13.93 15.98
CA LEU A 216 4.72 -15.10 15.60
C LEU A 216 4.84 -15.42 14.11
N ASN A 217 4.82 -14.42 13.22
CA ASN A 217 5.00 -14.62 11.78
C ASN A 217 6.41 -15.16 11.47
N ASN A 218 7.45 -14.63 12.13
CA ASN A 218 8.81 -15.18 11.98
C ASN A 218 8.92 -16.59 12.53
N ALA A 219 8.25 -16.91 13.64
CA ALA A 219 8.23 -18.26 14.20
C ALA A 219 7.52 -19.25 13.26
N GLU A 220 6.43 -18.85 12.63
CA GLU A 220 5.74 -19.61 11.59
C GLU A 220 6.69 -20.00 10.47
N GLN A 221 7.41 -19.01 9.91
CA GLN A 221 8.39 -19.25 8.84
C GLN A 221 9.49 -20.23 9.27
N LEU A 222 9.99 -20.12 10.51
CA LEU A 222 11.01 -21.03 11.03
C LEU A 222 10.45 -22.44 11.27
N LEU A 223 9.19 -22.58 11.69
CA LEU A 223 8.54 -23.87 11.88
C LEU A 223 8.36 -24.61 10.55
N LEU A 224 7.97 -23.91 9.49
CA LEU A 224 7.73 -24.47 8.16
C LEU A 224 9.04 -24.81 7.43
N ASN A 225 10.05 -23.96 7.56
CA ASN A 225 11.26 -24.03 6.73
C ASN A 225 12.47 -24.67 7.44
N THR A 226 12.35 -25.05 8.72
CA THR A 226 13.48 -25.63 9.47
C THR A 226 13.06 -26.77 10.38
N SER A 227 14.02 -27.66 10.71
CA SER A 227 13.86 -28.71 11.71
C SER A 227 14.23 -28.28 13.13
N LYS A 228 14.49 -26.98 13.39
CA LYS A 228 14.91 -26.48 14.70
C LYS A 228 13.91 -26.84 15.80
N PRO A 229 14.39 -27.18 17.03
CA PRO A 229 13.51 -27.40 18.18
C PRO A 229 12.56 -26.21 18.41
N VAL A 230 11.34 -26.50 18.85
CA VAL A 230 10.33 -25.47 19.15
C VAL A 230 10.82 -24.48 20.22
N SER A 231 11.60 -24.96 21.19
CA SER A 231 12.26 -24.14 22.20
C SER A 231 13.24 -23.12 21.59
N ASP A 232 14.05 -23.55 20.63
CA ASP A 232 15.01 -22.67 19.96
C ASP A 232 14.32 -21.61 19.12
N ILE A 233 13.24 -21.99 18.44
CA ILE A 233 12.42 -21.04 17.67
C ILE A 233 11.80 -20.00 18.59
N ALA A 234 11.26 -20.40 19.75
CA ALA A 234 10.70 -19.47 20.73
C ALA A 234 11.74 -18.41 21.14
N ILE A 235 12.93 -18.81 21.53
CA ILE A 235 14.01 -17.91 21.94
C ILE A 235 14.44 -17.00 20.78
N ARG A 236 14.65 -17.54 19.57
CA ARG A 236 15.04 -16.77 18.38
C ARG A 236 14.02 -15.74 17.97
N CYS A 237 12.75 -16.00 18.26
CA CYS A 237 11.66 -15.06 17.98
C CYS A 237 11.35 -14.10 19.15
N GLY A 238 12.23 -14.05 20.16
CA GLY A 238 12.13 -13.07 21.25
C GLY A 238 11.12 -13.41 22.33
N PHE A 239 10.71 -14.67 22.45
CA PHE A 239 9.92 -15.14 23.59
C PHE A 239 10.86 -15.53 24.75
N SER A 240 10.48 -15.16 25.97
CA SER A 240 11.24 -15.48 27.18
C SER A 240 11.26 -16.97 27.49
N ASP A 241 10.23 -17.70 27.08
CA ASP A 241 10.09 -19.14 27.31
C ASP A 241 9.18 -19.80 26.26
N VAL A 242 9.34 -21.13 26.14
CA VAL A 242 8.60 -21.95 25.16
C VAL A 242 7.11 -22.11 25.51
N TYR A 243 6.75 -21.99 26.77
CA TYR A 243 5.37 -22.12 27.23
C TYR A 243 4.54 -20.91 26.77
N SER A 244 5.02 -19.71 27.08
CA SER A 244 4.44 -18.44 26.63
C SER A 244 4.34 -18.38 25.11
N PHE A 245 5.40 -18.81 24.41
CA PHE A 245 5.38 -18.94 22.96
C PHE A 245 4.27 -19.86 22.47
N SER A 246 4.23 -21.10 22.97
CA SER A 246 3.28 -22.11 22.50
C SER A 246 1.83 -21.68 22.72
N HIS A 247 1.57 -21.03 23.85
CA HIS A 247 0.25 -20.48 24.17
C HIS A 247 -0.14 -19.34 23.21
N CYS A 248 0.76 -18.38 22.99
CA CYS A 248 0.53 -17.29 22.05
C CYS A 248 0.34 -17.79 20.61
N PHE A 249 1.17 -18.74 20.17
CA PHE A 249 1.12 -19.32 18.85
C PHE A 249 -0.20 -20.08 18.63
N LYS A 250 -0.61 -20.95 19.56
CA LYS A 250 -1.90 -21.65 19.47
C LYS A 250 -3.09 -20.69 19.41
N ARG A 251 -3.05 -19.59 20.20
CA ARG A 251 -4.11 -18.59 20.19
C ARG A 251 -4.20 -17.85 18.86
N ASN A 252 -3.08 -17.67 18.16
CA ASN A 252 -3.02 -16.93 16.87
C ASN A 252 -3.36 -17.83 15.67
N PHE A 253 -2.81 -19.04 15.64
CA PHE A 253 -2.91 -19.96 14.50
C PHE A 253 -3.90 -21.13 14.71
N GLY A 254 -4.53 -21.23 15.87
CA GLY A 254 -5.51 -22.27 16.21
C GLY A 254 -4.90 -23.60 16.67
N VAL A 255 -3.65 -23.91 16.31
CA VAL A 255 -2.96 -25.16 16.62
C VAL A 255 -1.61 -24.91 17.28
N SER A 256 -1.08 -25.94 18.01
CA SER A 256 0.23 -25.82 18.66
C SER A 256 1.37 -25.75 17.62
N PRO A 257 2.53 -25.13 17.97
CA PRO A 257 3.69 -25.07 17.08
C PRO A 257 4.13 -26.45 16.56
N LYS A 258 4.07 -27.47 17.42
CA LYS A 258 4.43 -28.85 17.04
C LYS A 258 3.43 -29.46 16.04
N ALA A 259 2.14 -29.16 16.18
CA ALA A 259 1.12 -29.60 15.24
C ALA A 259 1.22 -28.83 13.91
N TYR A 260 1.45 -27.52 13.96
CA TYR A 260 1.62 -26.67 12.78
C TYR A 260 2.77 -27.12 11.88
N ARG A 261 3.90 -27.55 12.46
CA ARG A 261 5.05 -28.09 11.71
C ARG A 261 4.74 -29.35 10.92
N LYS A 262 3.71 -30.09 11.30
CA LYS A 262 3.35 -31.36 10.66
C LYS A 262 2.29 -31.21 9.55
N MET A 263 1.74 -30.00 9.41
CA MET A 263 0.80 -29.67 8.35
C MET A 263 1.53 -29.42 7.03
#